data_34cc9d58ab6658483174fdb9ad35c3a8
#
_entry.id   34cc9d58ab6658483174fdb9ad35c3a8
#
_cell.length_a   1.000
_cell.length_b   1.000
_cell.length_c   1.000
_cell.angle_alpha   90.00
_cell.angle_beta   90.00
_cell.angle_gamma   90.00
#
_symmetry.space_group_name_H-M   'P 1'
#
loop_
_entity.id
_entity.type
_entity.pdbx_description
1 polymer ?
#
loop_
_entity_poly.entity_id
_entity_poly.type
_entity_poly.pdbx_seq_one_letter_code
_entity_poly.pdbx_strand_id
1 'polypeptide(L)'
;MLFRSIGQSKIKDEIAIYIQAAKQREEALDHVLLYGPPGLGKTTMAMVIANEMGVGLHTTSGPAIERSGDLLALLNELSPGDILFIDEIHRLPRVIEEVLYSAMEDYFVDIIIGQGPSAHPVHFELPPFTLIGATTRAGSLSKPLRDRFGIVSHMQFYTPDELALIVERSADVFETRIDSEGAREISLRSRGTPRIANRILKRVRDFAQVKGQGVVDLRMAQTALEVLEIDRYGLDAIDRKILSCLIEFYGGGPVGLNTLTG
;
A
#
# COMPACT_ATOMS: atom_id res chain seq x y z
N MET A 1 15.11 -8.08 -7.34
CA MET A 1 14.19 -6.95 -7.49
C MET A 1 14.05 -6.10 -6.23
N LEU A 2 14.06 -6.68 -5.04
CA LEU A 2 14.01 -5.95 -3.74
C LEU A 2 15.05 -4.82 -3.69
N PHE A 3 16.28 -5.09 -4.07
CA PHE A 3 17.36 -4.08 -4.09
C PHE A 3 17.24 -3.02 -5.20
N ARG A 4 16.38 -3.24 -6.19
CA ARG A 4 16.10 -2.25 -7.25
C ARG A 4 14.92 -1.32 -6.95
N SER A 5 14.08 -1.64 -5.96
CA SER A 5 13.02 -0.74 -5.52
C SER A 5 13.62 0.42 -4.71
N ILE A 6 13.05 1.61 -4.85
CA ILE A 6 13.53 2.81 -4.16
C ILE A 6 12.88 2.89 -2.79
N GLY A 7 13.63 3.35 -1.78
CA GLY A 7 13.15 3.57 -0.43
C GLY A 7 12.88 2.32 0.41
N GLN A 8 12.35 2.51 1.62
CA GLN A 8 12.02 1.45 2.58
C GLN A 8 13.21 0.50 2.90
N SER A 9 14.43 1.01 2.94
CA SER A 9 15.66 0.20 3.01
C SER A 9 15.63 -0.79 4.17
N LYS A 10 15.28 -0.34 5.38
CA LYS A 10 15.20 -1.21 6.56
C LYS A 10 14.24 -2.39 6.38
N ILE A 11 13.04 -2.12 5.87
CA ILE A 11 12.03 -3.16 5.62
C ILE A 11 12.53 -4.15 4.55
N LYS A 12 13.16 -3.64 3.50
CA LYS A 12 13.70 -4.48 2.42
C LYS A 12 14.80 -5.39 2.91
N ASP A 13 15.71 -4.89 3.72
CA ASP A 13 16.80 -5.66 4.27
C ASP A 13 16.29 -6.79 5.19
N GLU A 14 15.31 -6.51 6.05
CA GLU A 14 14.66 -7.51 6.89
C GLU A 14 13.91 -8.56 6.06
N ILE A 15 13.06 -8.13 5.13
CA ILE A 15 12.29 -9.04 4.27
C ILE A 15 13.20 -9.88 3.38
N ALA A 16 14.33 -9.34 2.89
CA ALA A 16 15.29 -10.09 2.10
C ALA A 16 15.88 -11.29 2.88
N ILE A 17 16.17 -11.10 4.17
CA ILE A 17 16.64 -12.18 5.05
C ILE A 17 15.56 -13.26 5.18
N TYR A 18 14.31 -12.88 5.44
CA TYR A 18 13.21 -13.82 5.61
C TYR A 18 12.92 -14.61 4.32
N ILE A 19 12.91 -13.93 3.16
CA ILE A 19 12.78 -14.57 1.86
C ILE A 19 13.89 -15.58 1.61
N GLN A 20 15.14 -15.19 1.87
CA GLN A 20 16.28 -16.08 1.67
C GLN A 20 16.19 -17.32 2.58
N ALA A 21 15.80 -17.14 3.84
CA ALA A 21 15.62 -18.21 4.80
C ALA A 21 14.48 -19.17 4.39
N ALA A 22 13.33 -18.64 3.98
CA ALA A 22 12.20 -19.44 3.49
C ALA A 22 12.59 -20.27 2.26
N LYS A 23 13.29 -19.67 1.30
CA LYS A 23 13.82 -20.38 0.12
C LYS A 23 14.81 -21.50 0.45
N GLN A 24 15.69 -21.29 1.42
CA GLN A 24 16.64 -22.32 1.86
C GLN A 24 15.97 -23.53 2.51
N ARG A 25 14.81 -23.30 3.15
CA ARG A 25 14.00 -24.36 3.77
C ARG A 25 12.95 -24.95 2.85
N GLU A 26 12.80 -24.39 1.63
CA GLU A 26 11.74 -24.74 0.67
C GLU A 26 10.33 -24.59 1.27
N GLU A 27 10.13 -23.55 2.07
CA GLU A 27 8.87 -23.23 2.76
C GLU A 27 8.23 -21.96 2.18
N ALA A 28 6.91 -21.80 2.39
CA ALA A 28 6.25 -20.53 2.18
C ALA A 28 6.84 -19.47 3.12
N LEU A 29 6.85 -18.21 2.68
CA LEU A 29 7.21 -17.09 3.55
C LEU A 29 6.17 -16.97 4.67
N ASP A 30 6.60 -16.60 5.87
CA ASP A 30 5.69 -16.27 6.95
C ASP A 30 4.73 -15.12 6.58
N HIS A 31 3.56 -15.07 7.23
CA HIS A 31 2.55 -14.05 6.93
C HIS A 31 3.06 -12.64 7.26
N VAL A 32 2.79 -11.69 6.36
CA VAL A 32 3.33 -10.31 6.41
C VAL A 32 2.22 -9.29 6.59
N LEU A 33 2.35 -8.40 7.56
CA LEU A 33 1.50 -7.23 7.72
C LEU A 33 2.27 -5.95 7.33
N LEU A 34 1.81 -5.28 6.27
CA LEU A 34 2.33 -3.99 5.83
C LEU A 34 1.38 -2.88 6.31
N TYR A 35 1.83 -2.01 7.19
CA TYR A 35 0.99 -0.92 7.68
C TYR A 35 1.65 0.45 7.54
N GLY A 36 0.85 1.49 7.47
CA GLY A 36 1.31 2.87 7.35
C GLY A 36 0.41 3.71 6.46
N PRO A 37 0.71 5.02 6.30
CA PRO A 37 -0.07 5.94 5.49
C PRO A 37 -0.39 5.43 4.09
N PRO A 38 -1.46 5.92 3.45
CA PRO A 38 -1.81 5.52 2.09
C PRO A 38 -0.77 6.03 1.08
N GLY A 39 -0.60 5.30 -0.03
CA GLY A 39 0.26 5.73 -1.15
C GLY A 39 1.76 5.50 -0.99
N LEU A 40 2.18 4.74 0.04
CA LEU A 40 3.60 4.41 0.30
C LEU A 40 4.11 3.17 -0.44
N GLY A 41 3.26 2.49 -1.24
CA GLY A 41 3.68 1.35 -2.05
C GLY A 41 3.51 -0.01 -1.40
N LYS A 42 2.55 -0.21 -0.48
CA LYS A 42 2.26 -1.51 0.15
C LYS A 42 1.98 -2.61 -0.89
N THR A 43 1.15 -2.33 -1.88
CA THR A 43 0.88 -3.24 -3.00
C THR A 43 2.14 -3.53 -3.83
N THR A 44 2.95 -2.51 -4.09
CA THR A 44 4.23 -2.68 -4.80
C THR A 44 5.18 -3.58 -4.01
N MET A 45 5.23 -3.43 -2.69
CA MET A 45 6.05 -4.29 -1.83
C MET A 45 5.58 -5.75 -1.91
N ALA A 46 4.27 -6.01 -1.90
CA ALA A 46 3.75 -7.37 -2.08
C ALA A 46 4.14 -7.97 -3.44
N MET A 47 4.06 -7.18 -4.53
CA MET A 47 4.53 -7.60 -5.85
C MET A 47 6.04 -7.92 -5.86
N VAL A 48 6.84 -7.11 -5.18
CA VAL A 48 8.29 -7.33 -5.07
C VAL A 48 8.58 -8.61 -4.30
N ILE A 49 7.88 -8.86 -3.19
CA ILE A 49 8.02 -10.09 -2.38
C ILE A 49 7.66 -11.33 -3.23
N ALA A 50 6.54 -11.31 -3.95
CA ALA A 50 6.11 -12.41 -4.81
C ALA A 50 7.15 -12.72 -5.91
N ASN A 51 7.65 -11.68 -6.57
CA ASN A 51 8.69 -11.82 -7.59
C ASN A 51 10.00 -12.38 -7.02
N GLU A 52 10.41 -11.95 -5.82
CA GLU A 52 11.62 -12.47 -5.16
C GLU A 52 11.42 -13.90 -4.70
N MET A 53 10.25 -14.28 -4.21
CA MET A 53 9.93 -15.68 -3.87
C MET A 53 9.81 -16.55 -5.13
N GLY A 54 9.45 -15.98 -6.27
CA GLY A 54 9.22 -16.70 -7.53
C GLY A 54 7.87 -17.43 -7.56
N VAL A 55 6.85 -16.86 -6.91
CA VAL A 55 5.51 -17.45 -6.73
C VAL A 55 4.42 -16.54 -7.30
N GLY A 56 3.20 -17.08 -7.43
CA GLY A 56 2.03 -16.33 -7.84
C GLY A 56 1.59 -15.29 -6.82
N LEU A 57 0.98 -14.19 -7.30
CA LEU A 57 0.38 -13.15 -6.48
C LEU A 57 -1.09 -12.99 -6.81
N HIS A 58 -1.96 -13.31 -5.86
CA HIS A 58 -3.41 -13.07 -5.94
C HIS A 58 -3.74 -11.82 -5.13
N THR A 59 -4.45 -10.88 -5.73
CA THR A 59 -4.72 -9.59 -5.09
C THR A 59 -6.20 -9.33 -4.91
N THR A 60 -6.57 -8.89 -3.73
CA THR A 60 -7.92 -8.48 -3.39
C THR A 60 -7.91 -7.33 -2.38
N SER A 61 -9.06 -6.93 -1.90
CA SER A 61 -9.20 -5.93 -0.83
C SER A 61 -10.23 -6.38 0.20
N GLY A 62 -10.09 -5.92 1.45
CA GLY A 62 -11.05 -6.21 2.51
C GLY A 62 -12.50 -5.93 2.11
N PRO A 63 -12.82 -4.75 1.54
CA PRO A 63 -14.17 -4.45 1.07
C PRO A 63 -14.72 -5.34 -0.04
N ALA A 64 -13.86 -6.03 -0.80
CA ALA A 64 -14.28 -6.92 -1.89
C ALA A 64 -14.67 -8.31 -1.40
N ILE A 65 -14.36 -8.65 -0.14
CA ILE A 65 -14.67 -9.94 0.48
C ILE A 65 -15.86 -9.72 1.43
N GLU A 66 -17.06 -9.98 0.95
CA GLU A 66 -18.27 -9.76 1.74
C GLU A 66 -18.76 -11.02 2.44
N ARG A 67 -18.47 -12.18 1.88
CA ARG A 67 -18.94 -13.51 2.36
C ARG A 67 -17.79 -14.49 2.45
N SER A 68 -17.92 -15.51 3.29
CA SER A 68 -16.93 -16.57 3.41
C SER A 68 -16.65 -17.29 2.08
N GLY A 69 -17.67 -17.41 1.21
CA GLY A 69 -17.51 -17.98 -0.12
C GLY A 69 -16.56 -17.19 -1.03
N ASP A 70 -16.52 -15.86 -0.89
CA ASP A 70 -15.61 -15.02 -1.68
C ASP A 70 -14.15 -15.29 -1.29
N LEU A 71 -13.89 -15.41 0.02
CA LEU A 71 -12.57 -15.76 0.53
C LEU A 71 -12.18 -17.17 0.11
N LEU A 72 -13.09 -18.13 0.21
CA LEU A 72 -12.84 -19.52 -0.17
C LEU A 72 -12.50 -19.68 -1.64
N ALA A 73 -13.18 -18.94 -2.53
CA ALA A 73 -12.87 -18.94 -3.95
C ALA A 73 -11.42 -18.51 -4.19
N LEU A 74 -10.97 -17.44 -3.51
CA LEU A 74 -9.59 -16.95 -3.60
C LEU A 74 -8.57 -17.95 -3.04
N LEU A 75 -8.87 -18.57 -1.89
CA LEU A 75 -7.99 -19.56 -1.27
C LEU A 75 -7.85 -20.84 -2.11
N ASN A 76 -8.92 -21.23 -2.81
CA ASN A 76 -8.92 -22.41 -3.70
C ASN A 76 -8.11 -22.20 -4.98
N GLU A 77 -7.85 -20.97 -5.38
CA GLU A 77 -7.01 -20.66 -6.55
C GLU A 77 -5.51 -20.68 -6.26
N LEU A 78 -5.12 -20.77 -4.99
CA LEU A 78 -3.73 -20.73 -4.56
C LEU A 78 -3.00 -22.03 -4.88
N SER A 79 -1.80 -21.90 -5.41
CA SER A 79 -0.80 -22.95 -5.53
C SER A 79 0.16 -22.93 -4.33
N PRO A 80 0.88 -24.03 -4.04
CA PRO A 80 1.84 -24.06 -2.93
C PRO A 80 2.86 -22.92 -3.02
N GLY A 81 2.98 -22.14 -1.95
CA GLY A 81 3.87 -21.01 -1.82
C GLY A 81 3.32 -19.69 -2.37
N ASP A 82 2.16 -19.67 -3.02
CA ASP A 82 1.56 -18.44 -3.55
C ASP A 82 1.27 -17.42 -2.46
N ILE A 83 1.16 -16.17 -2.88
CA ILE A 83 0.86 -15.04 -2.00
C ILE A 83 -0.56 -14.55 -2.27
N LEU A 84 -1.36 -14.48 -1.20
CA LEU A 84 -2.63 -13.76 -1.17
C LEU A 84 -2.41 -12.37 -0.57
N PHE A 85 -2.60 -11.32 -1.35
CA PHE A 85 -2.53 -9.93 -0.89
C PHE A 85 -3.93 -9.37 -0.66
N ILE A 86 -4.18 -8.89 0.56
CA ILE A 86 -5.45 -8.24 0.93
C ILE A 86 -5.16 -6.78 1.32
N ASP A 87 -5.53 -5.83 0.45
CA ASP A 87 -5.48 -4.41 0.80
C ASP A 87 -6.63 -4.02 1.71
N GLU A 88 -6.43 -3.00 2.56
CA GLU A 88 -7.41 -2.53 3.56
C GLU A 88 -7.97 -3.70 4.42
N ILE A 89 -7.10 -4.63 4.83
CA ILE A 89 -7.48 -5.86 5.56
C ILE A 89 -8.28 -5.58 6.84
N HIS A 90 -8.12 -4.40 7.45
CA HIS A 90 -8.90 -3.97 8.62
C HIS A 90 -10.40 -3.77 8.34
N ARG A 91 -10.82 -3.84 7.06
CA ARG A 91 -12.21 -3.72 6.64
C ARG A 91 -12.88 -5.08 6.39
N LEU A 92 -12.20 -6.17 6.67
CA LEU A 92 -12.80 -7.49 6.61
C LEU A 92 -13.92 -7.61 7.65
N PRO A 93 -15.08 -8.21 7.30
CA PRO A 93 -16.07 -8.62 8.28
C PRO A 93 -15.48 -9.63 9.28
N ARG A 94 -15.89 -9.55 10.54
CA ARG A 94 -15.35 -10.42 11.60
C ARG A 94 -15.48 -11.92 11.30
N VAL A 95 -16.59 -12.31 10.70
CA VAL A 95 -16.82 -13.71 10.29
C VAL A 95 -15.77 -14.18 9.27
N ILE A 96 -15.30 -13.30 8.40
CA ILE A 96 -14.25 -13.57 7.43
C ILE A 96 -12.88 -13.67 8.11
N GLU A 97 -12.61 -12.78 9.09
CA GLU A 97 -11.37 -12.88 9.88
C GLU A 97 -11.26 -14.25 10.58
N GLU A 98 -12.37 -14.77 11.13
CA GLU A 98 -12.39 -16.06 11.81
C GLU A 98 -12.04 -17.22 10.88
N VAL A 99 -12.48 -17.17 9.62
CA VAL A 99 -12.09 -18.14 8.58
C VAL A 99 -10.60 -18.04 8.27
N LEU A 100 -10.04 -16.82 8.22
CA LEU A 100 -8.61 -16.62 7.99
C LEU A 100 -7.73 -17.17 9.10
N TYR A 101 -8.21 -17.25 10.35
CA TYR A 101 -7.38 -17.73 11.45
C TYR A 101 -6.90 -19.17 11.21
N SER A 102 -7.81 -20.08 10.89
CA SER A 102 -7.45 -21.47 10.59
C SER A 102 -6.66 -21.60 9.29
N ALA A 103 -7.04 -20.81 8.27
CA ALA A 103 -6.32 -20.79 7.01
C ALA A 103 -4.85 -20.36 7.17
N MET A 104 -4.56 -19.41 8.07
CA MET A 104 -3.20 -18.93 8.32
C MET A 104 -2.38 -19.86 9.23
N GLU A 105 -2.99 -20.45 10.23
CA GLU A 105 -2.27 -21.29 11.21
C GLU A 105 -2.06 -22.71 10.73
N ASP A 106 -3.11 -23.34 10.19
CA ASP A 106 -3.15 -24.77 9.96
C ASP A 106 -3.40 -25.13 8.48
N TYR A 107 -3.50 -24.15 7.60
CA TYR A 107 -3.77 -24.33 6.17
C TYR A 107 -5.02 -25.18 5.89
N PHE A 108 -6.09 -24.91 6.61
CA PHE A 108 -7.40 -25.48 6.32
C PHE A 108 -8.53 -24.49 6.62
N VAL A 109 -9.71 -24.78 6.10
CA VAL A 109 -10.95 -24.06 6.40
C VAL A 109 -12.09 -25.05 6.58
N ASP A 110 -12.87 -24.90 7.65
CA ASP A 110 -14.10 -25.63 7.85
C ASP A 110 -15.28 -24.86 7.26
N ILE A 111 -16.01 -25.51 6.37
CA ILE A 111 -17.17 -24.95 5.68
C ILE A 111 -18.41 -25.72 6.11
N ILE A 112 -19.44 -25.00 6.52
CA ILE A 112 -20.73 -25.62 6.78
C ILE A 112 -21.51 -25.71 5.46
N ILE A 113 -21.75 -26.94 4.97
CA ILE A 113 -22.57 -27.21 3.80
C ILE A 113 -23.93 -27.70 4.22
N GLY A 114 -25.00 -27.19 3.59
CA GLY A 114 -26.37 -27.52 3.88
C GLY A 114 -27.06 -26.51 4.79
N GLN A 115 -28.33 -26.75 5.08
CA GLN A 115 -29.16 -25.92 5.96
C GLN A 115 -29.94 -26.79 6.97
N GLY A 116 -30.18 -26.22 8.15
CA GLY A 116 -30.93 -26.90 9.21
C GLY A 116 -30.27 -28.19 9.70
N PRO A 117 -31.04 -29.27 9.98
CA PRO A 117 -30.49 -30.50 10.54
C PRO A 117 -29.56 -31.29 9.60
N SER A 118 -29.52 -30.94 8.31
CA SER A 118 -28.64 -31.58 7.32
C SER A 118 -27.33 -30.80 7.13
N ALA A 119 -27.12 -29.70 7.85
CA ALA A 119 -25.88 -28.94 7.82
C ALA A 119 -24.75 -29.78 8.43
N HIS A 120 -23.66 -29.92 7.71
CA HIS A 120 -22.46 -30.63 8.18
C HIS A 120 -21.19 -29.85 7.82
N PRO A 121 -20.17 -29.87 8.68
CA PRO A 121 -18.89 -29.26 8.37
C PRO A 121 -18.14 -30.09 7.33
N VAL A 122 -17.54 -29.44 6.37
CA VAL A 122 -16.60 -30.01 5.41
C VAL A 122 -15.24 -29.35 5.64
N HIS A 123 -14.26 -30.18 5.92
CA HIS A 123 -12.88 -29.78 6.08
C HIS A 123 -12.23 -29.61 4.71
N PHE A 124 -11.71 -28.40 4.43
CA PHE A 124 -11.08 -28.06 3.16
C PHE A 124 -9.60 -27.72 3.40
N GLU A 125 -8.71 -28.60 2.95
CA GLU A 125 -7.27 -28.41 3.05
C GLU A 125 -6.78 -27.38 2.01
N LEU A 126 -5.88 -26.51 2.43
CA LEU A 126 -5.24 -25.47 1.61
C LEU A 126 -3.76 -25.81 1.41
N PRO A 127 -3.18 -25.46 0.25
CA PRO A 127 -1.72 -25.48 0.12
C PRO A 127 -1.10 -24.46 1.07
N PRO A 128 0.13 -24.68 1.55
CA PRO A 128 0.88 -23.65 2.27
C PRO A 128 0.97 -22.38 1.42
N PHE A 129 0.57 -21.24 1.97
CA PHE A 129 0.58 -19.93 1.29
C PHE A 129 1.02 -18.83 2.24
N THR A 130 1.32 -17.67 1.69
CA THR A 130 1.63 -16.46 2.45
C THR A 130 0.49 -15.46 2.34
N LEU A 131 -0.08 -15.03 3.46
CA LEU A 131 -0.95 -13.87 3.49
C LEU A 131 -0.12 -12.60 3.66
N ILE A 132 -0.27 -11.64 2.75
CA ILE A 132 0.21 -10.27 2.93
C ILE A 132 -0.99 -9.36 3.17
N GLY A 133 -1.18 -8.92 4.40
CA GLY A 133 -2.19 -7.93 4.76
C GLY A 133 -1.63 -6.51 4.63
N ALA A 134 -2.40 -5.59 4.04
CA ALA A 134 -2.06 -4.18 4.03
C ALA A 134 -3.13 -3.35 4.73
N THR A 135 -2.71 -2.36 5.52
CA THR A 135 -3.64 -1.49 6.23
C THR A 135 -3.09 -0.08 6.44
N THR A 136 -3.97 0.90 6.41
CA THR A 136 -3.68 2.27 6.87
C THR A 136 -3.96 2.45 8.36
N ARG A 137 -4.64 1.48 9.00
CA ARG A 137 -5.13 1.56 10.39
C ARG A 137 -4.79 0.28 11.16
N ALA A 138 -3.51 0.11 11.51
CA ALA A 138 -3.07 -1.07 12.26
C ALA A 138 -3.81 -1.29 13.59
N GLY A 139 -4.20 -0.20 14.25
CA GLY A 139 -4.99 -0.26 15.48
C GLY A 139 -6.45 -0.72 15.31
N SER A 140 -6.96 -0.76 14.06
CA SER A 140 -8.32 -1.24 13.76
C SER A 140 -8.36 -2.75 13.46
N LEU A 141 -7.20 -3.42 13.36
CA LEU A 141 -7.15 -4.87 13.25
C LEU A 141 -7.50 -5.53 14.58
N SER A 142 -8.25 -6.61 14.52
CA SER A 142 -8.47 -7.44 15.70
C SER A 142 -7.12 -7.99 16.21
N LYS A 143 -6.99 -8.10 17.53
CA LYS A 143 -5.78 -8.66 18.13
C LYS A 143 -5.48 -10.08 17.62
N PRO A 144 -6.48 -11.01 17.55
CA PRO A 144 -6.24 -12.35 17.02
C PRO A 144 -5.70 -12.37 15.59
N LEU A 145 -6.20 -11.52 14.70
CA LEU A 145 -5.68 -11.45 13.33
C LEU A 145 -4.25 -10.90 13.29
N ARG A 146 -4.00 -9.83 14.05
CA ARG A 146 -2.68 -9.20 14.07
C ARG A 146 -1.60 -10.14 14.62
N ASP A 147 -1.91 -10.90 15.66
CA ASP A 147 -0.96 -11.81 16.32
C ASP A 147 -0.55 -13.01 15.42
N ARG A 148 -1.25 -13.24 14.31
CA ARG A 148 -0.96 -14.28 13.30
C ARG A 148 0.02 -13.83 12.21
N PHE A 149 0.37 -12.56 12.17
CA PHE A 149 1.40 -12.07 11.28
C PHE A 149 2.77 -12.17 11.94
N GLY A 150 3.62 -13.07 11.45
CA GLY A 150 4.99 -13.23 11.97
C GLY A 150 5.91 -12.09 11.56
N ILE A 151 5.61 -11.43 10.43
CA ILE A 151 6.38 -10.27 9.93
C ILE A 151 5.47 -9.04 9.92
N VAL A 152 5.83 -8.02 10.72
CA VAL A 152 5.05 -6.78 10.82
C VAL A 152 5.93 -5.59 10.45
N SER A 153 5.64 -4.93 9.33
CA SER A 153 6.48 -3.88 8.77
C SER A 153 5.76 -2.55 8.66
N HIS A 154 6.31 -1.51 9.28
CA HIS A 154 5.80 -0.14 9.23
C HIS A 154 6.39 0.63 8.05
N MET A 155 5.60 0.90 7.03
CA MET A 155 6.00 1.70 5.88
C MET A 155 6.22 3.15 6.28
N GLN A 156 7.40 3.69 5.95
CA GLN A 156 7.82 5.05 6.27
C GLN A 156 7.56 6.00 5.11
N PHE A 157 7.43 7.29 5.41
CA PHE A 157 7.48 8.32 4.37
C PHE A 157 8.85 8.30 3.69
N TYR A 158 8.84 8.60 2.40
CA TYR A 158 10.05 8.69 1.59
C TYR A 158 10.74 10.02 1.78
N THR A 159 12.06 10.02 1.71
CA THR A 159 12.84 11.26 1.64
C THR A 159 12.65 11.96 0.29
N PRO A 160 12.89 13.27 0.20
CA PRO A 160 12.85 13.97 -1.09
C PRO A 160 13.78 13.37 -2.14
N ASP A 161 14.96 12.89 -1.75
CA ASP A 161 15.92 12.29 -2.68
C ASP A 161 15.42 10.94 -3.21
N GLU A 162 14.83 10.09 -2.36
CA GLU A 162 14.18 8.85 -2.78
C GLU A 162 13.00 9.14 -3.72
N LEU A 163 12.18 10.16 -3.42
CA LEU A 163 11.06 10.54 -4.28
C LEU A 163 11.53 11.11 -5.62
N ALA A 164 12.64 11.86 -5.67
CA ALA A 164 13.20 12.36 -6.93
C ALA A 164 13.55 11.20 -7.87
N LEU A 165 14.21 10.15 -7.34
CA LEU A 165 14.49 8.94 -8.10
C LEU A 165 13.22 8.20 -8.58
N ILE A 166 12.16 8.22 -7.76
CA ILE A 166 10.86 7.63 -8.16
C ILE A 166 10.23 8.46 -9.27
N VAL A 167 10.30 9.79 -9.19
CA VAL A 167 9.78 10.71 -10.20
C VAL A 167 10.51 10.52 -11.53
N GLU A 168 11.84 10.47 -11.53
CA GLU A 168 12.66 10.23 -12.71
C GLU A 168 12.28 8.90 -13.38
N ARG A 169 12.23 7.80 -12.61
CA ARG A 169 11.83 6.49 -13.11
C ARG A 169 10.40 6.46 -13.64
N SER A 170 9.49 7.19 -13.01
CA SER A 170 8.11 7.30 -13.47
C SER A 170 8.00 8.15 -14.72
N ALA A 171 8.85 9.18 -14.86
CA ALA A 171 8.93 9.99 -16.07
C ALA A 171 9.37 9.15 -17.28
N ASP A 172 10.35 8.25 -17.10
CA ASP A 172 10.76 7.30 -18.14
C ASP A 172 9.58 6.42 -18.60
N VAL A 173 8.81 5.87 -17.65
CA VAL A 173 7.62 5.06 -17.95
C VAL A 173 6.54 5.87 -18.68
N PHE A 174 6.43 7.16 -18.38
CA PHE A 174 5.47 8.08 -19.04
C PHE A 174 6.04 8.72 -20.31
N GLU A 175 7.24 8.32 -20.75
CA GLU A 175 7.93 8.86 -21.92
C GLU A 175 8.07 10.41 -21.83
N THR A 176 8.32 10.91 -20.63
CA THR A 176 8.41 12.33 -20.32
C THR A 176 9.86 12.71 -20.03
N ARG A 177 10.39 13.70 -20.74
CA ARG A 177 11.72 14.23 -20.43
C ARG A 177 11.64 15.11 -19.19
N ILE A 178 12.45 14.80 -18.19
CA ILE A 178 12.58 15.54 -16.94
C ILE A 178 14.05 15.71 -16.58
N ASP A 179 14.42 16.86 -16.03
CA ASP A 179 15.74 17.03 -15.44
C ASP A 179 15.70 16.79 -13.92
N SER A 180 16.88 16.70 -13.31
CA SER A 180 17.03 16.44 -11.88
C SER A 180 16.45 17.55 -11.00
N GLU A 181 16.45 18.79 -11.45
CA GLU A 181 15.91 19.92 -10.70
C GLU A 181 14.37 19.92 -10.73
N GLY A 182 13.77 19.61 -11.87
CA GLY A 182 12.33 19.41 -12.00
C GLY A 182 11.84 18.22 -11.18
N ALA A 183 12.57 17.11 -11.21
CA ALA A 183 12.26 15.94 -10.39
C ALA A 183 12.34 16.26 -8.89
N ARG A 184 13.38 16.98 -8.47
CA ARG A 184 13.56 17.41 -7.09
C ARG A 184 12.45 18.36 -6.63
N GLU A 185 12.04 19.33 -7.45
CA GLU A 185 10.96 20.25 -7.14
C GLU A 185 9.63 19.52 -6.92
N ILE A 186 9.28 18.56 -7.79
CA ILE A 186 8.11 17.70 -7.62
C ILE A 186 8.22 16.89 -6.33
N SER A 187 9.38 16.32 -6.04
CA SER A 187 9.59 15.49 -4.85
C SER A 187 9.40 16.26 -3.55
N LEU A 188 9.93 17.49 -3.47
CA LEU A 188 9.80 18.35 -2.30
C LEU A 188 8.34 18.66 -1.94
N ARG A 189 7.47 18.76 -2.96
CA ARG A 189 6.03 19.07 -2.78
C ARG A 189 5.16 17.81 -2.68
N SER A 190 5.76 16.62 -2.62
CA SER A 190 5.04 15.34 -2.60
C SER A 190 4.77 14.76 -1.20
N ARG A 191 5.12 15.49 -0.15
CA ARG A 191 4.84 15.12 1.25
C ARG A 191 5.27 13.68 1.61
N GLY A 192 6.42 13.25 1.13
CA GLY A 192 6.96 11.90 1.41
C GLY A 192 6.20 10.73 0.76
N THR A 193 5.32 11.00 -0.20
CA THR A 193 4.38 10.00 -0.71
C THR A 193 4.53 9.76 -2.22
N PRO A 194 4.96 8.56 -2.67
CA PRO A 194 5.10 8.22 -4.09
C PRO A 194 3.83 8.41 -4.93
N ARG A 195 2.65 8.10 -4.37
CA ARG A 195 1.36 8.31 -5.07
C ARG A 195 1.14 9.80 -5.38
N ILE A 196 1.46 10.69 -4.44
CA ILE A 196 1.34 12.14 -4.64
C ILE A 196 2.36 12.60 -5.68
N ALA A 197 3.62 12.17 -5.58
CA ALA A 197 4.67 12.49 -6.53
C ALA A 197 4.28 12.14 -7.97
N ASN A 198 3.79 10.92 -8.18
CA ASN A 198 3.33 10.47 -9.49
C ASN A 198 2.10 11.24 -9.99
N ARG A 199 1.18 11.61 -9.10
CA ARG A 199 0.03 12.44 -9.45
C ARG A 199 0.47 13.84 -9.91
N ILE A 200 1.39 14.45 -9.18
CA ILE A 200 1.95 15.76 -9.53
C ILE A 200 2.71 15.68 -10.86
N LEU A 201 3.59 14.68 -11.03
CA LEU A 201 4.35 14.47 -12.26
C LEU A 201 3.43 14.41 -13.49
N LYS A 202 2.33 13.66 -13.42
CA LYS A 202 1.36 13.58 -14.52
C LYS A 202 0.77 14.94 -14.88
N ARG A 203 0.46 15.76 -13.88
CA ARG A 203 -0.08 17.13 -14.14
C ARG A 203 0.99 18.03 -14.71
N VAL A 204 2.19 18.06 -14.13
CA VAL A 204 3.32 18.86 -14.64
C VAL A 204 3.68 18.47 -16.08
N ARG A 205 3.65 17.18 -16.41
CA ARG A 205 3.81 16.70 -17.77
C ARG A 205 2.80 17.30 -18.72
N ASP A 206 1.51 17.34 -18.35
CA ASP A 206 0.46 17.93 -19.19
C ASP A 206 0.75 19.41 -19.49
N PHE A 207 1.25 20.16 -18.49
CA PHE A 207 1.70 21.55 -18.68
C PHE A 207 2.92 21.65 -19.61
N ALA A 208 3.92 20.78 -19.45
CA ALA A 208 5.11 20.76 -20.29
C ALA A 208 4.78 20.48 -21.76
N GLN A 209 3.80 19.61 -22.01
CA GLN A 209 3.35 19.29 -23.38
C GLN A 209 2.61 20.46 -24.04
N VAL A 210 1.76 21.17 -23.28
CA VAL A 210 0.88 22.21 -23.85
C VAL A 210 1.53 23.58 -23.88
N LYS A 211 2.27 23.94 -22.82
CA LYS A 211 2.85 25.28 -22.64
C LYS A 211 4.38 25.33 -22.77
N GLY A 212 5.03 24.18 -22.90
CA GLY A 212 6.48 24.06 -23.00
C GLY A 212 6.93 23.27 -24.22
N GLN A 213 8.16 22.80 -24.19
CA GLN A 213 8.77 21.98 -25.24
C GLN A 213 8.73 20.47 -24.90
N GLY A 214 7.82 20.06 -24.02
CA GLY A 214 7.69 18.68 -23.56
C GLY A 214 8.81 18.25 -22.57
N VAL A 215 9.51 19.23 -21.96
CA VAL A 215 10.54 18.99 -20.94
C VAL A 215 10.07 19.55 -19.61
N VAL A 216 10.19 18.75 -18.55
CA VAL A 216 9.92 19.16 -17.18
C VAL A 216 11.24 19.59 -16.54
N ASP A 217 11.55 20.87 -16.64
CA ASP A 217 12.63 21.53 -15.90
C ASP A 217 12.09 22.18 -14.62
N LEU A 218 12.97 22.76 -13.81
CA LEU A 218 12.60 23.46 -12.58
C LEU A 218 11.54 24.53 -12.81
N ARG A 219 11.72 25.36 -13.86
CA ARG A 219 10.81 26.46 -14.17
C ARG A 219 9.42 25.95 -14.56
N MET A 220 9.36 24.92 -15.38
CA MET A 220 8.10 24.29 -15.78
C MET A 220 7.40 23.65 -14.59
N ALA A 221 8.15 22.94 -13.73
CA ALA A 221 7.61 22.34 -12.51
C ALA A 221 7.01 23.40 -11.58
N GLN A 222 7.74 24.49 -11.32
CA GLN A 222 7.26 25.60 -10.48
C GLN A 222 6.02 26.27 -11.07
N THR A 223 6.03 26.61 -12.36
CA THR A 223 4.88 27.22 -13.03
C THR A 223 3.63 26.33 -12.96
N ALA A 224 3.78 25.03 -13.20
CA ALA A 224 2.65 24.09 -13.12
C ALA A 224 2.13 23.96 -11.68
N LEU A 225 3.02 23.89 -10.70
CA LEU A 225 2.66 23.77 -9.28
C LEU A 225 1.95 25.02 -8.76
N GLU A 226 2.33 26.21 -9.21
CA GLU A 226 1.61 27.45 -8.91
C GLU A 226 0.19 27.43 -9.45
N VAL A 227 0.00 27.04 -10.72
CA VAL A 227 -1.35 26.94 -11.31
C VAL A 227 -2.19 25.85 -10.63
N LEU A 228 -1.57 24.79 -10.13
CA LEU A 228 -2.22 23.74 -9.34
C LEU A 228 -2.47 24.14 -7.87
N GLU A 229 -2.06 25.37 -7.49
CA GLU A 229 -2.16 25.91 -6.14
C GLU A 229 -1.48 25.04 -5.06
N ILE A 230 -0.45 24.30 -5.45
CA ILE A 230 0.38 23.50 -4.55
C ILE A 230 1.55 24.35 -4.06
N ASP A 231 1.57 24.66 -2.77
CA ASP A 231 2.59 25.51 -2.19
C ASP A 231 3.93 24.79 -1.96
N ARG A 232 4.91 25.51 -1.41
CA ARG A 232 6.25 24.97 -1.13
C ARG A 232 6.28 23.80 -0.14
N TYR A 233 5.24 23.60 0.64
CA TYR A 233 5.08 22.49 1.57
C TYR A 233 4.28 21.32 0.99
N GLY A 234 3.81 21.45 -0.25
CA GLY A 234 2.96 20.48 -0.91
C GLY A 234 1.49 20.56 -0.46
N LEU A 235 1.08 21.66 0.15
CA LEU A 235 -0.30 21.89 0.59
C LEU A 235 -1.12 22.47 -0.56
N ASP A 236 -2.32 21.93 -0.77
CA ASP A 236 -3.29 22.48 -1.70
C ASP A 236 -4.19 23.54 -1.04
N ALA A 237 -5.12 24.11 -1.79
CA ALA A 237 -6.02 25.15 -1.31
C ALA A 237 -6.88 24.68 -0.12
N ILE A 238 -7.30 23.40 -0.13
CA ILE A 238 -8.13 22.82 0.94
C ILE A 238 -7.28 22.62 2.20
N ASP A 239 -6.08 22.09 2.06
CA ASP A 239 -5.13 21.91 3.17
C ASP A 239 -4.87 23.25 3.88
N ARG A 240 -4.59 24.30 3.09
CA ARG A 240 -4.37 25.66 3.63
C ARG A 240 -5.60 26.23 4.33
N LYS A 241 -6.80 26.04 3.77
CA LYS A 241 -8.04 26.48 4.38
C LYS A 241 -8.28 25.81 5.74
N ILE A 242 -8.03 24.49 5.84
CA ILE A 242 -8.13 23.75 7.11
C ILE A 242 -7.13 24.31 8.14
N LEU A 243 -5.89 24.52 7.74
CA LEU A 243 -4.86 25.08 8.65
C LEU A 243 -5.19 26.51 9.09
N SER A 244 -5.64 27.38 8.18
CA SER A 244 -6.07 28.74 8.52
C SER A 244 -7.25 28.70 9.51
N CYS A 245 -8.23 27.84 9.27
CA CYS A 245 -9.35 27.66 10.19
C CYS A 245 -8.88 27.22 11.59
N LEU A 246 -7.98 26.25 11.67
CA LEU A 246 -7.40 25.80 12.94
C LEU A 246 -6.66 26.91 13.68
N ILE A 247 -5.92 27.76 12.96
CA ILE A 247 -5.15 28.85 13.56
C ILE A 247 -6.09 29.99 14.00
N GLU A 248 -6.97 30.44 13.12
CA GLU A 248 -7.79 31.62 13.32
C GLU A 248 -8.92 31.40 14.33
N PHE A 249 -9.62 30.27 14.26
CA PHE A 249 -10.79 30.01 15.11
C PHE A 249 -10.49 29.18 16.35
N TYR A 250 -9.39 28.39 16.33
CA TYR A 250 -9.09 27.45 17.43
C TYR A 250 -7.69 27.64 18.05
N GLY A 251 -6.98 28.72 17.67
CA GLY A 251 -5.67 29.05 18.22
C GLY A 251 -4.61 27.97 18.01
N GLY A 252 -4.75 27.13 16.94
CA GLY A 252 -3.85 26.01 16.68
C GLY A 252 -4.05 24.80 17.60
N GLY A 253 -5.08 24.81 18.45
CA GLY A 253 -5.37 23.73 19.41
C GLY A 253 -6.03 22.51 18.76
N PRO A 254 -6.18 21.41 19.55
CA PRO A 254 -6.86 20.21 19.06
C PRO A 254 -8.35 20.48 18.85
N VAL A 255 -8.87 20.05 17.69
CA VAL A 255 -10.28 20.20 17.30
C VAL A 255 -10.82 18.86 16.82
N GLY A 256 -12.05 18.54 17.19
CA GLY A 256 -12.74 17.35 16.70
C GLY A 256 -13.03 17.46 15.20
N LEU A 257 -12.89 16.34 14.48
CA LEU A 257 -13.12 16.30 13.03
C LEU A 257 -14.52 16.82 12.64
N ASN A 258 -15.54 16.48 13.40
CA ASN A 258 -16.93 16.92 13.17
C ASN A 258 -17.12 18.44 13.32
N THR A 259 -16.26 19.09 14.12
CA THR A 259 -16.29 20.55 14.32
C THR A 259 -15.65 21.29 13.14
N LEU A 260 -14.72 20.64 12.43
CA LEU A 260 -14.07 21.21 11.24
C LEU A 260 -14.91 21.06 9.97
N THR A 261 -15.89 20.17 9.96
CA THR A 261 -16.74 19.86 8.78
C THR A 261 -18.10 20.57 8.82
N GLY A 262 -18.46 21.24 9.91
CA GLY A 262 -19.64 22.09 10.06
C GLY A 262 -19.32 23.54 9.77
#